data_4c1b0804af821c0571e806be8f548542
#
_entry.id   4c1b0804af821c0571e806be8f548542
#
_cell.length_a   1.000
_cell.length_b   1.000
_cell.length_c   1.000
_cell.angle_alpha   90.00
_cell.angle_beta   90.00
_cell.angle_gamma   90.00
#
_symmetry.space_group_name_H-M   'P 1'
#
loop_
_entity.id
_entity.type
_entity.pdbx_description
1 polymer ?
#
loop_
_entity_poly.entity_id
_entity_poly.type
_entity_poly.pdbx_seq_one_letter_code
_entity_poly.pdbx_strand_id
1 'polypeptide(L)'
;KAFGTFGAFVAASEPVIEMLIQRARSYIYTTALPPALAHATSAALTLAQREDWRREHLRGLIARLRAGAADLGLALMASETPIQPLLAGDAETALAWSRSLEEQGVLVTAIRPPTVPKGAARLRITLSAAHTEQDVDRLLELLGSLPPAGREPAASAADLPGSRPGDGA
;
A
#
# COMPACT_ATOMS: atom_id res chain seq x y z
N LYS A 1 4.50 11.33 2.58
CA LYS A 1 4.50 9.91 2.95
C LYS A 1 5.79 9.22 2.49
N ALA A 2 6.12 9.31 1.17
CA ALA A 2 7.22 8.54 0.59
C ALA A 2 8.59 8.85 1.22
N PHE A 3 8.84 10.10 1.59
CA PHE A 3 10.10 10.51 2.22
C PHE A 3 10.06 10.49 3.76
N GLY A 4 8.98 10.00 4.37
CA GLY A 4 8.86 9.90 5.83
C GLY A 4 8.82 11.25 6.56
N THR A 5 8.51 12.34 5.84
CA THR A 5 8.42 13.70 6.38
C THR A 5 7.05 14.33 6.14
N PHE A 6 6.73 15.37 6.89
CA PHE A 6 5.54 16.17 6.69
C PHE A 6 5.76 17.22 5.60
N GLY A 7 4.73 17.48 4.80
CA GLY A 7 4.72 18.55 3.80
C GLY A 7 4.37 18.05 2.40
N ALA A 8 4.35 19.00 1.48
CA ALA A 8 4.15 18.76 0.06
C ALA A 8 4.92 19.80 -0.74
N PHE A 9 5.20 19.50 -2.00
CA PHE A 9 5.78 20.46 -2.94
C PHE A 9 5.13 20.33 -4.31
N VAL A 10 5.24 21.37 -5.10
CA VAL A 10 4.84 21.38 -6.52
C VAL A 10 6.07 21.71 -7.36
N ALA A 11 6.33 20.88 -8.36
CA ALA A 11 7.35 21.12 -9.37
C ALA A 11 6.63 21.25 -10.72
N ALA A 12 6.77 22.41 -11.37
CA ALA A 12 6.12 22.71 -12.64
C ALA A 12 6.93 23.77 -13.43
N SER A 13 6.41 24.20 -14.58
CA SER A 13 7.01 25.33 -15.33
C SER A 13 6.90 26.64 -14.54
N GLU A 14 7.84 27.54 -14.79
CA GLU A 14 7.92 28.83 -14.09
C GLU A 14 6.59 29.61 -14.06
N PRO A 15 5.82 29.78 -15.16
CA PRO A 15 4.55 30.50 -15.11
C PRO A 15 3.51 29.84 -14.19
N VAL A 16 3.52 28.50 -14.06
CA VAL A 16 2.63 27.75 -13.15
C VAL A 16 3.05 28.00 -11.70
N ILE A 17 4.34 27.94 -11.41
CA ILE A 17 4.85 28.21 -10.06
C ILE A 17 4.55 29.65 -9.64
N GLU A 18 4.79 30.63 -10.50
CA GLU A 18 4.46 32.04 -10.24
C GLU A 18 2.96 32.22 -9.95
N MET A 19 2.10 31.58 -10.74
CA MET A 19 0.66 31.62 -10.48
C MET A 19 0.29 31.01 -9.12
N LEU A 20 0.89 29.87 -8.75
CA LEU A 20 0.63 29.23 -7.47
C LEU A 20 1.08 30.10 -6.28
N ILE A 21 2.25 30.72 -6.39
CA ILE A 21 2.76 31.66 -5.38
C ILE A 21 1.76 32.80 -5.15
N GLN A 22 1.17 33.32 -6.23
CA GLN A 22 0.24 34.46 -6.17
C GLN A 22 -1.20 34.10 -5.83
N ARG A 23 -1.64 32.86 -6.07
CA ARG A 23 -3.07 32.48 -6.04
C ARG A 23 -3.41 31.30 -5.13
N ALA A 24 -2.44 30.44 -4.77
CA ALA A 24 -2.73 29.28 -3.94
C ALA A 24 -2.94 29.71 -2.48
N ARG A 25 -4.18 29.70 -2.03
CA ARG A 25 -4.54 30.12 -0.65
C ARG A 25 -3.85 29.28 0.42
N SER A 26 -3.64 28.00 0.17
CA SER A 26 -2.90 27.09 1.05
C SER A 26 -1.40 27.40 1.13
N TYR A 27 -0.86 28.24 0.24
CA TYR A 27 0.51 28.74 0.28
C TYR A 27 0.58 30.16 0.85
N ILE A 28 -0.25 31.06 0.35
CA ILE A 28 -0.22 32.49 0.72
C ILE A 28 -0.50 32.71 2.22
N TYR A 29 -1.45 31.97 2.78
CA TYR A 29 -1.94 32.15 4.15
C TYR A 29 -1.39 31.12 5.13
N THR A 30 -0.23 30.54 4.87
CA THR A 30 0.40 29.57 5.75
C THR A 30 1.81 30.01 6.16
N THR A 31 2.27 29.46 7.27
CA THR A 31 3.65 29.63 7.73
C THR A 31 4.55 28.63 7.00
N ALA A 32 5.78 29.04 6.74
CA ALA A 32 6.79 28.16 6.16
C ALA A 32 7.01 26.91 7.03
N LEU A 33 7.32 25.79 6.37
CA LEU A 33 7.70 24.56 7.06
C LEU A 33 8.99 24.76 7.87
N PRO A 34 9.13 24.09 9.02
CA PRO A 34 10.38 24.12 9.76
C PRO A 34 11.57 23.65 8.89
N PRO A 35 12.72 24.34 8.91
CA PRO A 35 13.89 23.97 8.11
C PRO A 35 14.37 22.52 8.32
N ALA A 36 14.17 21.98 9.53
CA ALA A 36 14.50 20.59 9.85
C ALA A 36 13.73 19.59 8.96
N LEU A 37 12.47 19.88 8.60
CA LEU A 37 11.70 19.01 7.69
C LEU A 37 12.25 19.06 6.27
N ALA A 38 12.65 20.23 5.79
CA ALA A 38 13.28 20.37 4.48
C ALA A 38 14.60 19.61 4.42
N HIS A 39 15.42 19.71 5.47
CA HIS A 39 16.69 18.97 5.58
C HIS A 39 16.48 17.46 5.61
N ALA A 40 15.55 16.97 6.42
CA ALA A 40 15.20 15.56 6.49
C ALA A 40 14.67 15.03 5.14
N THR A 41 13.87 15.83 4.42
CA THR A 41 13.37 15.47 3.08
C THR A 41 14.53 15.37 2.07
N SER A 42 15.48 16.30 2.10
CA SER A 42 16.67 16.26 1.23
C SER A 42 17.55 15.04 1.52
N ALA A 43 17.72 14.67 2.79
CA ALA A 43 18.44 13.46 3.18
C ALA A 43 17.72 12.20 2.68
N ALA A 44 16.39 12.11 2.87
CA ALA A 44 15.58 11.00 2.39
C ALA A 44 15.63 10.88 0.85
N LEU A 45 15.60 12.00 0.12
CA LEU A 45 15.76 12.02 -1.34
C LEU A 45 17.13 11.48 -1.76
N THR A 46 18.19 11.88 -1.08
CA THR A 46 19.54 11.38 -1.34
C THR A 46 19.64 9.86 -1.14
N LEU A 47 19.04 9.34 -0.07
CA LEU A 47 18.95 7.89 0.16
C LEU A 47 18.16 7.20 -0.96
N ALA A 48 17.01 7.74 -1.34
CA ALA A 48 16.18 7.18 -2.41
C ALA A 48 16.90 7.12 -3.77
N GLN A 49 17.82 8.06 -4.04
CA GLN A 49 18.63 8.09 -5.26
C GLN A 49 19.82 7.12 -5.21
N ARG A 50 20.37 6.85 -4.04
CA ARG A 50 21.61 6.04 -3.90
C ARG A 50 21.34 4.57 -3.59
N GLU A 51 20.19 4.25 -3.02
CA GLU A 51 19.90 2.92 -2.47
C GLU A 51 18.84 2.17 -3.27
N ASP A 52 19.13 1.94 -4.57
CA ASP A 52 18.25 1.16 -5.45
C ASP A 52 18.02 -0.28 -4.96
N TRP A 53 18.99 -0.83 -4.23
CA TRP A 53 18.89 -2.16 -3.65
C TRP A 53 17.62 -2.36 -2.80
N ARG A 54 17.10 -1.29 -2.15
CA ARG A 54 15.86 -1.37 -1.38
C ARG A 54 14.65 -1.68 -2.25
N ARG A 55 14.60 -1.11 -3.44
CA ARG A 55 13.51 -1.36 -4.40
C ARG A 55 13.61 -2.75 -5.00
N GLU A 56 14.82 -3.21 -5.27
CA GLU A 56 15.08 -4.56 -5.79
C GLU A 56 14.72 -5.61 -4.75
N HIS A 57 15.18 -5.44 -3.51
CA HIS A 57 14.84 -6.31 -2.39
C HIS A 57 13.32 -6.39 -2.18
N LEU A 58 12.64 -5.24 -2.17
CA LEU A 58 11.19 -5.18 -2.01
C LEU A 58 10.44 -5.89 -3.14
N ARG A 59 10.90 -5.78 -4.39
CA ARG A 59 10.34 -6.55 -5.52
C ARG A 59 10.52 -8.05 -5.31
N GLY A 60 11.66 -8.48 -4.80
CA GLY A 60 11.91 -9.88 -4.42
C GLY A 60 10.93 -10.39 -3.36
N LEU A 61 10.72 -9.61 -2.29
CA LEU A 61 9.74 -9.94 -1.24
C LEU A 61 8.31 -10.00 -1.78
N ILE A 62 7.91 -9.09 -2.67
CA ILE A 62 6.60 -9.12 -3.32
C ILE A 62 6.45 -10.37 -4.16
N ALA A 63 7.43 -10.70 -4.99
CA ALA A 63 7.42 -11.90 -5.82
C ALA A 63 7.30 -13.18 -4.98
N ARG A 64 8.08 -13.29 -3.88
CA ARG A 64 8.03 -14.39 -2.92
C ARG A 64 6.65 -14.54 -2.29
N LEU A 65 6.07 -13.45 -1.78
CA LEU A 65 4.72 -13.46 -1.21
C LEU A 65 3.68 -13.93 -2.22
N ARG A 66 3.75 -13.42 -3.46
CA ARG A 66 2.79 -13.78 -4.51
C ARG A 66 2.89 -15.22 -4.94
N ALA A 67 4.10 -15.76 -5.07
CA ALA A 67 4.33 -17.16 -5.39
C ALA A 67 3.80 -18.08 -4.28
N GLY A 68 4.18 -17.84 -3.02
CA GLY A 68 3.71 -18.64 -1.90
C GLY A 68 2.19 -18.53 -1.67
N ALA A 69 1.59 -17.37 -1.90
CA ALA A 69 0.15 -17.20 -1.82
C ALA A 69 -0.57 -18.01 -2.93
N ALA A 70 -0.01 -18.07 -4.13
CA ALA A 70 -0.55 -18.89 -5.23
C ALA A 70 -0.49 -20.39 -4.89
N ASP A 71 0.62 -20.85 -4.33
CA ASP A 71 0.79 -22.25 -3.88
C ASP A 71 -0.22 -22.63 -2.79
N LEU A 72 -0.60 -21.68 -1.95
CA LEU A 72 -1.62 -21.82 -0.90
C LEU A 72 -3.06 -21.63 -1.41
N GLY A 73 -3.26 -21.32 -2.69
CA GLY A 73 -4.57 -21.04 -3.27
C GLY A 73 -5.23 -19.74 -2.75
N LEU A 74 -4.45 -18.79 -2.25
CA LEU A 74 -4.94 -17.53 -1.70
C LEU A 74 -5.21 -16.48 -2.79
N ALA A 75 -6.35 -15.78 -2.70
CA ALA A 75 -6.81 -14.83 -3.69
C ALA A 75 -6.17 -13.43 -3.51
N LEU A 76 -4.87 -13.30 -3.82
CA LEU A 76 -4.22 -11.99 -3.91
C LEU A 76 -4.74 -11.20 -5.11
N MET A 77 -5.17 -9.98 -4.89
CA MET A 77 -5.56 -9.07 -5.96
C MET A 77 -4.33 -8.64 -6.78
N ALA A 78 -4.55 -8.19 -8.02
CA ALA A 78 -3.48 -7.65 -8.86
C ALA A 78 -2.87 -6.40 -8.20
N SER A 79 -1.55 -6.43 -7.97
CA SER A 79 -0.78 -5.30 -7.45
C SER A 79 0.71 -5.50 -7.73
N GLU A 80 1.35 -4.49 -8.27
CA GLU A 80 2.81 -4.40 -8.43
C GLU A 80 3.46 -3.56 -7.32
N THR A 81 2.65 -3.04 -6.39
CA THR A 81 3.08 -2.15 -5.32
C THR A 81 3.43 -2.93 -4.04
N PRO A 82 4.07 -2.30 -3.04
CA PRO A 82 4.28 -2.91 -1.73
C PRO A 82 2.99 -3.30 -0.98
N ILE A 83 1.84 -2.81 -1.42
CA ILE A 83 0.54 -3.15 -0.86
C ILE A 83 -0.01 -4.34 -1.64
N GLN A 84 -0.17 -5.47 -0.96
CA GLN A 84 -0.66 -6.73 -1.51
C GLN A 84 -1.99 -7.09 -0.83
N PRO A 85 -3.14 -6.79 -1.48
CA PRO A 85 -4.44 -7.07 -0.87
C PRO A 85 -4.81 -8.55 -1.04
N LEU A 86 -5.17 -9.21 0.08
CA LEU A 86 -5.70 -10.57 0.10
C LEU A 86 -7.22 -10.50 0.32
N LEU A 87 -7.99 -10.97 -0.66
CA LEU A 87 -9.45 -10.93 -0.63
C LEU A 87 -9.99 -11.92 0.41
N ALA A 88 -10.82 -11.42 1.32
CA ALA A 88 -11.52 -12.21 2.33
C ALA A 88 -13.03 -12.34 2.02
N GLY A 89 -13.57 -11.47 1.17
CA GLY A 89 -14.97 -11.43 0.79
C GLY A 89 -15.81 -10.58 1.74
N ASP A 90 -16.10 -11.06 2.93
CA ASP A 90 -16.90 -10.35 3.92
C ASP A 90 -16.07 -9.70 5.04
N ALA A 91 -16.71 -8.79 5.78
CA ALA A 91 -16.05 -8.01 6.82
C ALA A 91 -15.68 -8.85 8.06
N GLU A 92 -16.48 -9.84 8.39
CA GLU A 92 -16.30 -10.70 9.56
C GLU A 92 -15.07 -11.60 9.36
N THR A 93 -14.95 -12.23 8.20
CA THR A 93 -13.79 -13.02 7.80
C THR A 93 -12.51 -12.17 7.81
N ALA A 94 -12.54 -10.97 7.21
CA ALA A 94 -11.37 -10.09 7.20
C ALA A 94 -10.90 -9.70 8.60
N LEU A 95 -11.84 -9.41 9.52
CA LEU A 95 -11.54 -9.08 10.92
C LEU A 95 -11.02 -10.30 11.69
N ALA A 96 -11.62 -11.47 11.50
CA ALA A 96 -11.17 -12.70 12.14
C ALA A 96 -9.73 -13.06 11.73
N TRP A 97 -9.42 -12.99 10.44
CA TRP A 97 -8.08 -13.20 9.92
C TRP A 97 -7.07 -12.20 10.49
N SER A 98 -7.43 -10.90 10.51
CA SER A 98 -6.56 -9.85 11.05
C SER A 98 -6.22 -10.11 12.53
N ARG A 99 -7.21 -10.48 13.34
CA ARG A 99 -7.01 -10.80 14.78
C ARG A 99 -6.14 -12.05 14.96
N SER A 100 -6.42 -13.12 14.21
CA SER A 100 -5.64 -14.35 14.28
C SER A 100 -4.17 -14.14 13.96
N LEU A 101 -3.86 -13.29 12.98
CA LEU A 101 -2.48 -12.90 12.66
C LEU A 101 -1.86 -12.05 13.76
N GLU A 102 -2.60 -11.10 14.31
CA GLU A 102 -2.14 -10.22 15.40
C GLU A 102 -1.80 -11.00 16.68
N GLU A 103 -2.63 -11.98 17.06
CA GLU A 103 -2.39 -12.90 18.17
C GLU A 103 -1.09 -13.71 18.02
N GLN A 104 -0.63 -13.88 16.78
CA GLN A 104 0.62 -14.55 16.44
C GLN A 104 1.77 -13.58 16.14
N GLY A 105 1.59 -12.29 16.45
CA GLY A 105 2.61 -11.25 16.35
C GLY A 105 2.77 -10.65 14.97
N VAL A 106 1.81 -10.87 14.04
CA VAL A 106 1.84 -10.33 12.67
C VAL A 106 0.70 -9.34 12.47
N LEU A 107 1.02 -8.05 12.38
CA LEU A 107 0.04 -6.99 12.20
C LEU A 107 -0.34 -6.83 10.73
N VAL A 108 -1.56 -7.22 10.36
CA VAL A 108 -2.14 -7.02 9.03
C VAL A 108 -3.52 -6.38 9.14
N THR A 109 -3.72 -5.25 8.47
CA THR A 109 -4.95 -4.47 8.60
C THR A 109 -6.10 -5.05 7.76
N ALA A 110 -7.25 -5.26 8.37
CA ALA A 110 -8.48 -5.57 7.67
C ALA A 110 -9.11 -4.28 7.09
N ILE A 111 -9.38 -4.29 5.78
CA ILE A 111 -10.09 -3.24 5.05
C ILE A 111 -11.50 -3.76 4.72
N ARG A 112 -12.51 -3.02 5.14
CA ARG A 112 -13.92 -3.43 5.07
C ARG A 112 -14.84 -2.26 4.70
N PRO A 113 -16.11 -2.49 4.37
CA PRO A 113 -17.07 -1.42 4.20
C PRO A 113 -17.11 -0.45 5.41
N PRO A 114 -17.28 0.88 5.19
CA PRO A 114 -17.57 1.55 3.92
C PRO A 114 -16.35 1.88 3.07
N THR A 115 -15.12 1.57 3.51
CA THR A 115 -13.87 1.87 2.77
C THR A 115 -13.78 1.12 1.45
N VAL A 116 -14.37 -0.07 1.39
CA VAL A 116 -14.49 -0.90 0.18
C VAL A 116 -15.96 -1.35 0.01
N PRO A 117 -16.41 -1.74 -1.19
CA PRO A 117 -17.75 -2.28 -1.41
C PRO A 117 -18.02 -3.54 -0.58
N LYS A 118 -19.32 -3.86 -0.38
CA LYS A 118 -19.72 -5.16 0.19
C LYS A 118 -19.22 -6.31 -0.68
N GLY A 119 -18.74 -7.38 -0.07
CA GLY A 119 -18.14 -8.53 -0.75
C GLY A 119 -16.67 -8.33 -1.16
N ALA A 120 -16.09 -7.16 -0.92
CA ALA A 120 -14.73 -6.81 -1.29
C ALA A 120 -13.82 -6.56 -0.07
N ALA A 121 -14.21 -7.05 1.11
CA ALA A 121 -13.38 -6.97 2.30
C ALA A 121 -12.09 -7.78 2.12
N ARG A 122 -10.99 -7.29 2.64
CA ARG A 122 -9.65 -7.81 2.38
C ARG A 122 -8.69 -7.55 3.53
N LEU A 123 -7.62 -8.32 3.62
CA LEU A 123 -6.43 -7.93 4.36
C LEU A 123 -5.56 -7.03 3.48
N ARG A 124 -5.00 -5.98 4.05
CA ARG A 124 -4.00 -5.13 3.41
C ARG A 124 -2.61 -5.49 3.92
N ILE A 125 -1.97 -6.45 3.27
CA ILE A 125 -0.58 -6.78 3.52
C ILE A 125 0.29 -5.64 2.97
N THR A 126 1.18 -5.10 3.79
CA THR A 126 2.08 -4.02 3.36
C THR A 126 3.52 -4.43 3.62
N LEU A 127 4.31 -4.56 2.56
CA LEU A 127 5.73 -4.89 2.64
C LEU A 127 6.58 -3.61 2.64
N SER A 128 7.76 -3.72 3.20
CA SER A 128 8.80 -2.69 3.12
C SER A 128 10.17 -3.35 2.96
N ALA A 129 11.18 -2.59 2.55
CA ALA A 129 12.54 -3.08 2.42
C ALA A 129 13.22 -3.37 3.79
N ALA A 130 12.54 -3.12 4.89
CA ALA A 130 12.99 -3.52 6.22
C ALA A 130 12.60 -4.96 6.60
N HIS A 131 11.64 -5.55 5.87
CA HIS A 131 11.28 -6.96 6.05
C HIS A 131 12.34 -7.86 5.44
N THR A 132 12.47 -9.06 6.00
CA THR A 132 13.31 -10.14 5.51
C THR A 132 12.49 -11.17 4.74
N GLU A 133 13.15 -12.10 4.05
CA GLU A 133 12.47 -13.26 3.45
C GLU A 133 11.79 -14.14 4.51
N GLN A 134 12.42 -14.28 5.68
CA GLN A 134 11.85 -15.04 6.81
C GLN A 134 10.54 -14.42 7.31
N ASP A 135 10.42 -13.08 7.30
CA ASP A 135 9.17 -12.42 7.68
C ASP A 135 8.05 -12.77 6.68
N VAL A 136 8.37 -12.83 5.38
CA VAL A 136 7.41 -13.24 4.35
C VAL A 136 7.04 -14.72 4.48
N ASP A 137 8.00 -15.59 4.74
CA ASP A 137 7.74 -17.02 4.95
C ASP A 137 6.86 -17.25 6.18
N ARG A 138 7.17 -16.57 7.27
CA ARG A 138 6.35 -16.60 8.48
C ARG A 138 4.92 -16.13 8.22
N LEU A 139 4.75 -15.05 7.46
CA LEU A 139 3.43 -14.59 7.07
C LEU A 139 2.69 -15.65 6.24
N LEU A 140 3.35 -16.28 5.26
CA LEU A 140 2.76 -17.33 4.42
C LEU A 140 2.32 -18.56 5.24
N GLU A 141 3.13 -19.02 6.18
CA GLU A 141 2.77 -20.08 7.12
C GLU A 141 1.46 -19.77 7.86
N LEU A 142 1.37 -18.55 8.40
CA LEU A 142 0.20 -18.11 9.15
C LEU A 142 -1.03 -17.94 8.24
N LEU A 143 -0.86 -17.40 7.05
CA LEU A 143 -1.94 -17.28 6.06
C LEU A 143 -2.48 -18.66 5.65
N GLY A 144 -1.60 -19.65 5.49
CA GLY A 144 -1.98 -21.04 5.18
C GLY A 144 -2.78 -21.71 6.30
N SER A 145 -2.68 -21.25 7.54
CA SER A 145 -3.44 -21.76 8.70
C SER A 145 -4.78 -21.07 8.93
N LEU A 146 -5.07 -20.00 8.20
CA LEU A 146 -6.34 -19.27 8.35
C LEU A 146 -7.53 -20.12 7.87
N PRO A 147 -8.71 -19.97 8.50
CA PRO A 147 -9.91 -20.62 8.00
C PRO A 147 -10.24 -20.12 6.59
N PRO A 148 -10.88 -20.96 5.75
CA PRO A 148 -11.21 -20.58 4.38
C PRO A 148 -12.08 -19.31 4.37
N ALA A 149 -11.92 -18.49 3.33
CA ALA A 149 -12.75 -17.32 3.11
C ALA A 149 -14.23 -17.73 3.05
N GLY A 150 -15.09 -17.02 3.79
CA GLY A 150 -16.52 -17.23 3.73
C GLY A 150 -17.09 -16.81 2.38
N ARG A 151 -17.64 -17.73 1.60
CA ARG A 151 -18.33 -17.61 0.31
C ARG A 151 -17.60 -16.88 -0.81
N GLU A 152 -17.65 -17.48 -2.00
CA GLU A 152 -17.10 -16.97 -3.26
C GLU A 152 -17.29 -15.45 -3.45
N PRO A 153 -16.26 -14.74 -3.94
CA PRO A 153 -16.40 -13.33 -4.29
C PRO A 153 -17.43 -13.20 -5.42
N ALA A 154 -18.56 -12.56 -5.12
CA ALA A 154 -19.52 -12.14 -6.15
C ALA A 154 -18.91 -10.94 -6.90
N ALA A 155 -17.86 -11.12 -7.65
CA ALA A 155 -17.39 -10.34 -8.79
C ALA A 155 -15.94 -10.70 -9.10
N SER A 156 -15.66 -10.96 -10.36
CA SER A 156 -14.30 -11.00 -10.93
C SER A 156 -13.55 -9.71 -10.58
N ALA A 157 -12.25 -9.80 -10.32
CA ALA A 157 -11.40 -8.62 -10.09
C ALA A 157 -11.44 -7.60 -11.26
N ALA A 158 -12.01 -7.98 -12.40
CA ALA A 158 -12.25 -7.13 -13.58
C ALA A 158 -13.46 -6.19 -13.44
N ASP A 159 -14.39 -6.47 -12.50
CA ASP A 159 -15.64 -5.70 -12.36
C ASP A 159 -15.61 -4.62 -11.25
N LEU A 160 -14.46 -4.36 -10.66
CA LEU A 160 -14.34 -3.27 -9.68
C LEU A 160 -14.35 -1.92 -10.41
N PRO A 161 -15.23 -0.98 -10.04
CA PRO A 161 -15.26 0.35 -10.65
C PRO A 161 -13.95 1.10 -10.32
N GLY A 162 -13.10 1.23 -11.30
CA GLY A 162 -11.79 1.89 -11.17
C GLY A 162 -10.82 1.64 -12.31
N SER A 163 -11.06 0.65 -13.15
CA SER A 163 -10.26 0.41 -14.36
C SER A 163 -10.97 0.95 -15.61
N ARG A 164 -11.23 2.26 -15.68
CA ARG A 164 -11.49 2.90 -16.99
C ARG A 164 -10.13 3.23 -17.60
N PRO A 165 -9.82 2.72 -18.80
CA PRO A 165 -8.76 3.29 -19.62
C PRO A 165 -9.17 4.74 -19.93
N GLY A 166 -8.21 5.67 -19.76
CA GLY A 166 -8.42 7.09 -20.01
C GLY A 166 -8.95 7.34 -21.40
N ASP A 167 -10.11 8.00 -21.49
CA ASP A 167 -10.55 8.64 -22.71
C ASP A 167 -9.62 9.83 -22.96
N GLY A 168 -8.72 9.65 -23.93
CA GLY A 168 -7.97 10.74 -24.51
C GLY A 168 -8.89 11.63 -25.36
N ALA A 169 -8.90 12.90 -25.07
CA ALA A 169 -9.13 14.01 -26.00
C ALA A 169 -8.47 15.27 -25.40
#